data_3e31995381928313a31b8c9ee27729d6
#
_entry.id   3e31995381928313a31b8c9ee27729d6
#
_cell.length_a   1.000
_cell.length_b   1.000
_cell.length_c   1.000
_cell.angle_alpha   90.00
_cell.angle_beta   90.00
_cell.angle_gamma   90.00
#
_symmetry.space_group_name_H-M   'P 1'
#
loop_
_entity.id
_entity.type
_entity.pdbx_description
1 polymer ?
#
loop_
_entity_poly.entity_id
_entity_poly.type
_entity_poly.pdbx_seq_one_letter_code
_entity_poly.pdbx_strand_id
1 'polypeptide(L)'
;MATQRYYISIDDLSKARGEYAQLSFEGISPDSFAAALQSALRTPALWERWKALQPDPDAIDDSMSTSDAGATVKAEQSDLHTEIEVTTSLPHSILKHRLNLLAGRTWKLHDVK
;
A
#
# COMPACT_ATOMS: atom_id res chain seq x y z
N MET A 1 -20.78 -3.26 3.60
CA MET A 1 -20.00 -2.05 3.32
C MET A 1 -19.59 -2.04 1.85
N ALA A 2 -19.55 -0.87 1.25
CA ALA A 2 -19.25 -0.74 -0.17
C ALA A 2 -17.75 -0.92 -0.43
N THR A 3 -17.44 -1.76 -1.41
CA THR A 3 -16.10 -1.90 -1.92
C THR A 3 -15.84 -0.78 -2.91
N GLN A 4 -14.66 -0.17 -2.85
CA GLN A 4 -14.26 0.91 -3.75
C GLN A 4 -13.05 0.49 -4.58
N ARG A 5 -12.89 1.13 -5.72
CA ARG A 5 -11.73 0.96 -6.58
C ARG A 5 -10.91 2.23 -6.57
N TYR A 6 -9.63 2.08 -6.23
CA TYR A 6 -8.68 3.19 -6.21
C TYR A 6 -7.74 3.03 -7.41
N TYR A 7 -7.63 4.09 -8.20
CA TYR A 7 -6.73 4.11 -9.36
C TYR A 7 -5.52 4.96 -9.03
N ILE A 8 -4.36 4.31 -9.02
CA ILE A 8 -3.11 4.88 -8.52
C ILE A 8 -2.05 4.72 -9.59
N SER A 9 -1.06 5.63 -9.63
CA SER A 9 0.11 5.46 -10.48
C SER A 9 1.40 5.69 -9.70
N ILE A 10 2.46 5.02 -10.16
CA ILE A 10 3.82 5.22 -9.66
C ILE A 10 4.71 5.43 -10.90
N ASP A 11 5.45 6.53 -10.94
CA ASP A 11 6.26 6.86 -12.10
C ASP A 11 7.40 5.87 -12.33
N ASP A 12 8.10 5.48 -11.27
CA ASP A 12 9.23 4.54 -11.39
C ASP A 12 9.27 3.61 -10.18
N LEU A 13 8.89 2.35 -10.38
CA LEU A 13 8.89 1.35 -9.30
C LEU A 13 10.27 1.10 -8.70
N SER A 14 11.32 1.24 -9.50
CA SER A 14 12.68 1.04 -8.99
C SER A 14 13.08 2.10 -7.96
N LYS A 15 12.36 3.23 -7.94
CA LYS A 15 12.57 4.33 -6.99
C LYS A 15 11.46 4.40 -5.94
N ALA A 16 10.47 3.52 -6.01
CA ALA A 16 9.35 3.51 -5.08
C ALA A 16 9.78 2.85 -3.77
N ARG A 17 10.25 3.67 -2.85
CA ARG A 17 10.78 3.19 -1.57
C ARG A 17 10.15 3.97 -0.43
N GLY A 18 9.79 3.24 0.64
CA GLY A 18 9.25 3.84 1.85
C GLY A 18 10.32 4.38 2.77
N GLU A 19 9.88 5.08 3.81
CA GLU A 19 10.77 5.69 4.81
C GLU A 19 11.57 4.65 5.59
N TYR A 20 10.93 3.50 5.89
CA TYR A 20 11.56 2.42 6.66
C TYR A 20 12.06 1.34 5.70
N ALA A 21 13.38 1.22 5.55
CA ALA A 21 13.97 0.29 4.59
C ALA A 21 13.47 -1.15 4.79
N GLN A 22 13.30 -1.60 6.03
CA GLN A 22 12.86 -2.95 6.34
C GLN A 22 11.38 -3.21 6.03
N LEU A 23 10.59 -2.17 5.79
CA LEU A 23 9.18 -2.27 5.43
C LEU A 23 8.94 -1.95 3.96
N SER A 24 9.90 -1.33 3.31
CA SER A 24 9.77 -0.79 1.97
C SER A 24 9.67 -1.89 0.92
N PHE A 25 8.95 -1.59 -0.16
CA PHE A 25 8.99 -2.40 -1.36
C PHE A 25 10.39 -2.35 -1.96
N GLU A 26 10.93 -3.50 -2.36
CA GLU A 26 12.28 -3.60 -2.91
C GLU A 26 12.33 -4.11 -4.35
N GLY A 27 11.19 -4.53 -4.91
CA GLY A 27 11.13 -5.05 -6.26
C GLY A 27 11.15 -3.95 -7.32
N ILE A 28 11.04 -4.36 -8.58
CA ILE A 28 10.97 -3.44 -9.72
C ILE A 28 9.83 -3.78 -10.67
N SER A 29 9.13 -4.90 -10.48
CA SER A 29 8.07 -5.30 -11.39
C SER A 29 6.70 -4.89 -10.86
N PRO A 30 5.75 -4.58 -11.76
CA PRO A 30 4.38 -4.30 -11.36
C PRO A 30 3.73 -5.45 -10.58
N ASP A 31 3.96 -6.69 -11.01
CA ASP A 31 3.39 -7.87 -10.35
C ASP A 31 3.90 -8.00 -8.92
N SER A 32 5.17 -7.74 -8.69
CA SER A 32 5.75 -7.78 -7.34
C SER A 32 5.13 -6.72 -6.44
N PHE A 33 4.93 -5.52 -6.97
CA PHE A 33 4.30 -4.45 -6.21
C PHE A 33 2.84 -4.79 -5.88
N ALA A 34 2.10 -5.31 -6.86
CA ALA A 34 0.72 -5.72 -6.64
C ALA A 34 0.62 -6.78 -5.54
N ALA A 35 1.49 -7.78 -5.56
CA ALA A 35 1.52 -8.82 -4.55
C ALA A 35 1.85 -8.25 -3.17
N ALA A 36 2.83 -7.35 -3.08
CA ALA A 36 3.23 -6.74 -1.82
C ALA A 36 2.09 -5.90 -1.22
N LEU A 37 1.46 -5.05 -2.03
CA LEU A 37 0.37 -4.21 -1.56
C LEU A 37 -0.86 -5.05 -1.19
N GLN A 38 -1.20 -6.05 -1.99
CA GLN A 38 -2.33 -6.92 -1.69
C GLN A 38 -2.15 -7.64 -0.36
N SER A 39 -0.97 -8.17 -0.11
CA SER A 39 -0.65 -8.80 1.18
C SER A 39 -0.76 -7.79 2.33
N ALA A 40 -0.26 -6.57 2.12
CA ALA A 40 -0.32 -5.51 3.13
C ALA A 40 -1.75 -5.07 3.46
N LEU A 41 -2.69 -5.22 2.51
CA LEU A 41 -4.09 -4.87 2.74
C LEU A 41 -4.90 -6.01 3.34
N ARG A 42 -4.53 -7.25 3.01
CA ARG A 42 -5.26 -8.45 3.47
C ARG A 42 -4.94 -8.85 4.90
N THR A 43 -3.80 -8.45 5.42
CA THR A 43 -3.37 -8.78 6.78
C THR A 43 -2.79 -7.55 7.46
N PRO A 44 -2.78 -7.50 8.81
CA PRO A 44 -2.18 -6.37 9.54
C PRO A 44 -0.65 -6.51 9.70
N ALA A 45 -0.01 -7.49 9.09
CA ALA A 45 1.40 -7.80 9.35
C ALA A 45 2.34 -6.61 9.09
N LEU A 46 2.17 -5.92 7.96
CA LEU A 46 3.01 -4.75 7.66
C LEU A 46 2.79 -3.63 8.66
N TRP A 47 1.54 -3.36 9.02
CA TRP A 47 1.20 -2.34 10.02
C TRP A 47 1.79 -2.68 11.39
N GLU A 48 1.72 -3.95 11.80
CA GLU A 48 2.27 -4.39 13.07
C GLU A 48 3.79 -4.22 13.12
N ARG A 49 4.48 -4.51 12.02
CA ARG A 49 5.91 -4.28 11.91
C ARG A 49 6.25 -2.80 12.02
N TRP A 50 5.46 -1.95 11.39
CA TRP A 50 5.62 -0.50 11.51
C TRP A 50 5.41 -0.03 12.95
N LYS A 51 4.36 -0.52 13.62
CA LYS A 51 4.08 -0.17 15.01
C LYS A 51 5.25 -0.50 15.92
N ALA A 52 5.87 -1.66 15.72
CA ALA A 52 6.99 -2.11 16.53
C ALA A 52 8.23 -1.22 16.40
N LEU A 53 8.33 -0.44 15.30
CA LEU A 53 9.43 0.48 15.06
C LEU A 53 9.23 1.86 15.68
N GLN A 54 8.05 2.12 16.23
CA GLN A 54 7.74 3.42 16.82
C GLN A 54 8.36 3.54 18.22
N PRO A 55 8.72 4.78 18.67
CA PRO A 55 9.32 4.97 19.99
C PRO A 55 8.43 4.50 21.14
N ASP A 56 7.11 4.61 20.99
CA ASP A 56 6.16 4.14 21.99
C ASP A 56 5.03 3.35 21.29
N PRO A 57 5.27 2.05 21.02
CA PRO A 57 4.25 1.23 20.35
C PRO A 57 2.91 1.16 21.07
N ASP A 58 2.91 1.22 22.40
CA ASP A 58 1.68 1.12 23.19
C ASP A 58 0.79 2.35 23.02
N ALA A 59 1.34 3.48 22.61
CA ALA A 59 0.57 4.71 22.37
C ALA A 59 -0.04 4.75 20.97
N ILE A 60 0.27 3.80 20.10
CA ILE A 60 -0.24 3.77 18.73
C ILE A 60 -1.68 3.25 18.71
N ASP A 61 -2.57 4.00 18.05
CA ASP A 61 -3.97 3.62 17.91
C ASP A 61 -4.11 2.45 16.95
N ASP A 62 -4.82 1.41 17.36
CA ASP A 62 -5.04 0.20 16.56
C ASP A 62 -6.06 0.38 15.43
N SER A 63 -6.71 1.53 15.32
CA SER A 63 -7.72 1.75 14.28
C SER A 63 -7.18 1.56 12.85
N MET A 64 -5.89 1.80 12.64
CA MET A 64 -5.24 1.65 11.34
C MET A 64 -4.79 0.22 11.05
N SER A 65 -4.99 -0.72 11.97
CA SER A 65 -4.64 -2.13 11.76
C SER A 65 -5.69 -2.88 10.95
N THR A 66 -6.84 -2.29 10.72
CA THR A 66 -7.93 -2.91 9.96
C THR A 66 -7.43 -3.42 8.62
N SER A 67 -7.84 -4.64 8.28
CA SER A 67 -7.41 -5.33 7.07
C SER A 67 -8.62 -5.84 6.30
N ASP A 68 -8.45 -6.15 5.02
CA ASP A 68 -9.51 -6.64 4.15
C ASP A 68 -9.00 -7.91 3.45
N ALA A 69 -9.44 -9.07 3.94
CA ALA A 69 -9.04 -10.35 3.37
C ALA A 69 -9.46 -10.51 1.91
N GLY A 70 -10.44 -9.74 1.44
CA GLY A 70 -10.90 -9.77 0.06
C GLY A 70 -10.28 -8.72 -0.85
N ALA A 71 -9.35 -7.90 -0.34
CA ALA A 71 -8.71 -6.87 -1.14
C ALA A 71 -7.95 -7.48 -2.32
N THR A 72 -8.06 -6.84 -3.49
CA THR A 72 -7.32 -7.26 -4.68
C THR A 72 -6.53 -6.08 -5.24
N VAL A 73 -5.35 -6.36 -5.76
CA VAL A 73 -4.48 -5.36 -6.36
C VAL A 73 -4.01 -5.87 -7.71
N LYS A 74 -4.15 -5.03 -8.73
CA LYS A 74 -3.63 -5.31 -10.07
C LYS A 74 -2.70 -4.16 -10.44
N ALA A 75 -1.58 -4.49 -11.07
CA ALA A 75 -0.63 -3.49 -11.52
C ALA A 75 -0.13 -3.85 -12.90
N GLU A 76 0.04 -2.85 -13.76
CA GLU A 76 0.59 -3.07 -15.09
C GLU A 76 1.42 -1.87 -15.51
N GLN A 77 2.46 -2.14 -16.29
CA GLN A 77 3.32 -1.12 -16.83
C GLN A 77 2.62 -0.45 -18.02
N SER A 78 2.57 0.88 -17.98
CA SER A 78 1.98 1.70 -19.04
C SER A 78 2.97 2.79 -19.42
N ASP A 79 3.56 2.70 -20.60
CA ASP A 79 4.59 3.64 -21.07
C ASP A 79 5.69 3.85 -20.01
N LEU A 80 5.72 5.03 -19.39
CA LEU A 80 6.76 5.42 -18.45
C LEU A 80 6.36 5.27 -16.97
N HIS A 81 5.18 4.72 -16.70
CA HIS A 81 4.71 4.59 -15.31
C HIS A 81 3.99 3.27 -15.11
N THR A 82 3.72 2.95 -13.83
CA THR A 82 2.95 1.77 -13.46
C THR A 82 1.56 2.20 -13.01
N GLU A 83 0.53 1.59 -13.58
CA GLU A 83 -0.85 1.82 -13.18
C GLU A 83 -1.28 0.72 -12.23
N ILE A 84 -1.93 1.12 -11.13
CA ILE A 84 -2.33 0.22 -10.04
C ILE A 84 -3.81 0.40 -9.78
N GLU A 85 -4.55 -0.72 -9.77
CA GLU A 85 -5.96 -0.72 -9.41
C GLU A 85 -6.13 -1.52 -8.13
N VAL A 86 -6.66 -0.87 -7.10
CA VAL A 86 -6.90 -1.48 -5.79
C VAL A 86 -8.41 -1.57 -5.57
N THR A 87 -8.91 -2.76 -5.31
CA THR A 87 -10.32 -2.99 -4.97
C THR A 87 -10.38 -3.45 -3.52
N THR A 88 -10.99 -2.63 -2.65
CA THR A 88 -11.00 -2.91 -1.23
C THR A 88 -12.14 -2.17 -0.53
N SER A 89 -12.58 -2.70 0.61
CA SER A 89 -13.51 -2.01 1.50
C SER A 89 -12.81 -1.09 2.51
N LEU A 90 -11.48 -1.10 2.54
CA LEU A 90 -10.74 -0.25 3.47
C LEU A 90 -10.88 1.23 3.11
N PRO A 91 -10.96 2.11 4.12
CA PRO A 91 -11.00 3.55 3.85
C PRO A 91 -9.66 4.05 3.29
N HIS A 92 -9.72 5.18 2.60
CA HIS A 92 -8.57 5.79 1.95
C HIS A 92 -7.39 6.00 2.91
N SER A 93 -7.67 6.39 4.15
CA SER A 93 -6.61 6.65 5.14
C SER A 93 -5.76 5.41 5.41
N ILE A 94 -6.38 4.23 5.48
CA ILE A 94 -5.65 2.98 5.70
C ILE A 94 -4.86 2.59 4.45
N LEU A 95 -5.48 2.69 3.28
CA LEU A 95 -4.78 2.41 2.02
C LEU A 95 -3.56 3.32 1.86
N LYS A 96 -3.73 4.60 2.11
CA LYS A 96 -2.65 5.58 2.04
C LYS A 96 -1.49 5.21 2.98
N HIS A 97 -1.80 4.83 4.21
CA HIS A 97 -0.79 4.45 5.19
C HIS A 97 0.05 3.26 4.68
N ARG A 98 -0.63 2.21 4.17
CA ARG A 98 0.06 1.03 3.65
C ARG A 98 0.90 1.36 2.42
N LEU A 99 0.38 2.20 1.52
CA LEU A 99 1.14 2.67 0.36
C LEU A 99 2.38 3.45 0.77
N ASN A 100 2.26 4.31 1.76
CA ASN A 100 3.40 5.09 2.26
C ASN A 100 4.48 4.20 2.85
N LEU A 101 4.10 3.10 3.52
CA LEU A 101 5.06 2.16 4.07
C LEU A 101 5.85 1.44 2.97
N LEU A 102 5.20 1.11 1.86
CA LEU A 102 5.83 0.38 0.76
C LEU A 102 6.57 1.28 -0.22
N ALA A 103 5.99 2.42 -0.56
CA ALA A 103 6.47 3.24 -1.67
C ALA A 103 6.71 4.72 -1.30
N GLY A 104 6.54 5.09 -0.05
CA GLY A 104 6.73 6.48 0.38
C GLY A 104 5.73 7.41 -0.27
N ARG A 105 6.22 8.46 -0.89
CA ARG A 105 5.39 9.48 -1.56
C ARG A 105 5.48 9.41 -3.07
N THR A 106 5.90 8.30 -3.63
CA THR A 106 6.10 8.15 -5.07
C THR A 106 4.82 7.83 -5.84
N TRP A 107 3.73 7.56 -5.14
CA TRP A 107 2.45 7.22 -5.75
C TRP A 107 1.52 8.43 -5.85
N LYS A 108 0.60 8.35 -6.81
CA LYS A 108 -0.43 9.39 -7.03
C LYS A 108 -1.79 8.72 -7.16
N LEU A 109 -2.79 9.26 -6.47
CA LEU A 109 -4.16 8.81 -6.60
C LEU A 109 -4.84 9.60 -7.72
N HIS A 110 -5.43 8.90 -8.68
CA HIS A 110 -6.08 9.52 -9.83
C HIS A 110 -7.59 9.52 -9.72
N ASP A 111 -8.17 8.45 -9.18
CA ASP A 111 -9.62 8.32 -9.13
C ASP A 111 -10.03 7.30 -8.07
N VAL A 112 -11.27 7.41 -7.59
CA VAL A 112 -11.91 6.45 -6.68
C VAL A 112 -13.31 6.20 -7.21
N LYS A 113 -13.65 4.93 -7.45
CA LYS A 113 -14.98 4.57 -7.99
C LYS A 113 -15.71 3.55 -7.14
#